data_2adda844f951432312183fb1d4a2f06b
#
_entry.id   2adda844f951432312183fb1d4a2f06b
#
_cell.length_a   1.000
_cell.length_b   1.000
_cell.length_c   1.000
_cell.angle_alpha   90.00
_cell.angle_beta   90.00
_cell.angle_gamma   90.00
#
_symmetry.space_group_name_H-M   'P 1'
#
loop_
_entity.id
_entity.type
_entity.pdbx_description
1 polymer ?
#
loop_
_entity_poly.entity_id
_entity_poly.type
_entity_poly.pdbx_seq_one_letter_code
_entity_poly.pdbx_strand_id
1 'polypeptide(L)'
;MELRTRILPRMLNSEVEAYLKENDIIIVPVGTVEMHGGMPLDSETVISEAYALKMAEACNGLVLTGLPYFYAGATASGRGTVQVSIRQGLDYLSAIAHSLLRQGFKRQIYISFHGPAHMTCSPMVRDFFDETGVPILYMDLTMQMLKNAKDLFKSMDSFHAITVGAYQIMNRLEDVPLTTGYYHQNPQTCKPFDDIFGLAYQSAAIGYCFGTPEDHMSTTAIPDKETRKRLADEGQELIETLVNRMDLPHIAEQMRSLETYNHANEEKYPGCSAFRKISEINHNVMPPAETGFCCFGWRHFLCLSILRSGQAWIFLTFYLA
;
A
#
# COMPACT_ATOMS: atom_id res chain seq x y z
N MET A 1 17.32 -22.31 1.20
CA MET A 1 16.23 -23.28 1.49
C MET A 1 15.21 -23.27 0.36
N GLU A 2 14.77 -24.43 -0.14
CA GLU A 2 13.67 -24.51 -1.09
C GLU A 2 12.33 -24.32 -0.33
N LEU A 3 11.54 -23.32 -0.73
CA LEU A 3 10.26 -23.02 -0.09
C LEU A 3 9.13 -23.73 -0.82
N ARG A 4 8.25 -24.42 -0.11
CA ARG A 4 7.02 -25.02 -0.65
C ARG A 4 6.08 -23.94 -1.21
N THR A 5 6.06 -22.78 -0.60
CA THR A 5 5.31 -21.59 -1.03
C THR A 5 5.98 -20.33 -0.51
N ARG A 6 5.82 -19.22 -1.21
CA ARG A 6 6.25 -17.89 -0.75
C ARG A 6 5.11 -17.05 -0.16
N ILE A 7 3.88 -17.55 -0.24
CA ILE A 7 2.68 -16.86 0.26
C ILE A 7 2.56 -17.15 1.75
N LEU A 8 2.87 -16.18 2.59
CA LEU A 8 2.91 -16.30 4.05
C LEU A 8 1.66 -16.95 4.67
N PRO A 9 0.41 -16.55 4.29
CA PRO A 9 -0.80 -17.19 4.81
C PRO A 9 -0.95 -18.70 4.50
N ARG A 10 -0.16 -19.21 3.56
CA ARG A 10 -0.17 -20.64 3.16
C ARG A 10 1.00 -21.43 3.77
N MET A 11 1.86 -20.79 4.55
CA MET A 11 3.02 -21.43 5.19
C MET A 11 2.65 -22.05 6.54
N LEU A 12 3.46 -23.03 6.95
CA LEU A 12 3.45 -23.54 8.30
C LEU A 12 4.33 -22.65 9.19
N ASN A 13 4.04 -22.58 10.49
CA ASN A 13 4.84 -21.80 11.43
C ASN A 13 6.33 -22.20 11.39
N SER A 14 6.62 -23.49 11.33
CA SER A 14 8.00 -24.01 11.25
C SER A 14 8.73 -23.59 9.97
N GLU A 15 8.02 -23.43 8.85
CA GLU A 15 8.60 -22.93 7.60
C GLU A 15 8.99 -21.44 7.74
N VAL A 16 8.14 -20.64 8.41
CA VAL A 16 8.42 -19.22 8.68
C VAL A 16 9.59 -19.08 9.66
N GLU A 17 9.64 -19.88 10.73
CA GLU A 17 10.76 -19.90 11.67
C GLU A 17 12.09 -20.26 10.98
N ALA A 18 12.06 -21.23 10.07
CA ALA A 18 13.25 -21.60 9.29
C ALA A 18 13.66 -20.47 8.33
N TYR A 19 12.70 -19.84 7.66
CA TYR A 19 12.95 -18.71 6.77
C TYR A 19 13.60 -17.52 7.50
N LEU A 20 13.07 -17.14 8.66
CA LEU A 20 13.55 -15.99 9.44
C LEU A 20 14.96 -16.17 10.01
N LYS A 21 15.52 -17.38 10.02
CA LYS A 21 16.93 -17.61 10.35
C LYS A 21 17.89 -17.20 9.23
N GLU A 22 17.41 -17.13 8.00
CA GLU A 22 18.21 -16.87 6.80
C GLU A 22 17.86 -15.52 6.14
N ASN A 23 16.60 -15.07 6.26
CA ASN A 23 16.11 -13.88 5.58
C ASN A 23 14.98 -13.20 6.36
N ASP A 24 14.80 -11.90 6.14
CA ASP A 24 13.82 -11.06 6.82
C ASP A 24 12.98 -10.19 5.86
N ILE A 25 12.96 -10.57 4.56
CA ILE A 25 12.28 -9.83 3.50
C ILE A 25 10.83 -10.29 3.40
N ILE A 26 9.90 -9.34 3.43
CA ILE A 26 8.50 -9.57 3.10
C ILE A 26 7.98 -8.49 2.17
N ILE A 27 7.23 -8.92 1.15
CA ILE A 27 6.56 -8.01 0.20
C ILE A 27 5.07 -8.00 0.53
N VAL A 28 4.52 -6.80 0.66
CA VAL A 28 3.14 -6.57 1.09
C VAL A 28 2.39 -5.87 -0.03
N PRO A 29 1.67 -6.61 -0.89
CA PRO A 29 0.83 -6.02 -1.92
C PRO A 29 -0.41 -5.38 -1.28
N VAL A 30 -0.61 -4.09 -1.58
CA VAL A 30 -1.77 -3.30 -1.15
C VAL A 30 -2.68 -3.11 -2.36
N GLY A 31 -3.89 -3.60 -2.27
CA GLY A 31 -4.84 -3.63 -3.37
C GLY A 31 -6.09 -2.79 -3.13
N THR A 32 -7.03 -2.93 -4.07
CA THR A 32 -8.37 -2.36 -4.00
C THR A 32 -9.40 -3.37 -4.51
N VAL A 33 -10.64 -3.17 -4.12
CA VAL A 33 -11.82 -3.77 -4.75
C VAL A 33 -12.66 -2.62 -5.29
N GLU A 34 -12.55 -2.38 -6.58
CA GLU A 34 -13.19 -1.23 -7.21
C GLU A 34 -13.65 -1.52 -8.64
N MET A 35 -14.55 -0.69 -9.16
CA MET A 35 -14.94 -0.78 -10.56
C MET A 35 -13.72 -0.60 -11.47
N HIS A 36 -13.51 -1.53 -12.40
CA HIS A 36 -12.32 -1.59 -13.25
C HIS A 36 -12.67 -1.94 -14.70
N GLY A 37 -13.53 -1.16 -15.30
CA GLY A 37 -14.02 -1.41 -16.65
C GLY A 37 -14.72 -2.76 -16.77
N GLY A 38 -14.39 -3.53 -17.78
CA GLY A 38 -14.89 -4.89 -18.00
C GLY A 38 -14.12 -5.98 -17.29
N MET A 39 -13.21 -5.63 -16.38
CA MET A 39 -12.41 -6.57 -15.59
C MET A 39 -13.01 -6.81 -14.19
N PRO A 40 -12.65 -7.91 -13.51
CA PRO A 40 -13.07 -8.14 -12.15
C PRO A 40 -12.67 -7.00 -11.21
N LEU A 41 -13.47 -6.76 -10.18
CA LEU A 41 -13.29 -5.65 -9.24
C LEU A 41 -11.97 -5.69 -8.45
N ASP A 42 -11.34 -6.86 -8.33
CA ASP A 42 -10.09 -7.07 -7.62
C ASP A 42 -8.84 -6.99 -8.52
N SER A 43 -8.96 -6.45 -9.74
CA SER A 43 -7.89 -6.44 -10.72
C SER A 43 -6.58 -5.86 -10.19
N GLU A 44 -6.62 -4.69 -9.54
CA GLU A 44 -5.42 -4.05 -9.00
C GLU A 44 -4.83 -4.81 -7.80
N THR A 45 -5.67 -5.50 -7.02
CA THR A 45 -5.21 -6.44 -5.99
C THR A 45 -4.43 -7.61 -6.62
N VAL A 46 -5.01 -8.24 -7.63
CA VAL A 46 -4.38 -9.39 -8.31
C VAL A 46 -3.09 -8.98 -9.01
N ILE A 47 -3.05 -7.81 -9.65
CA ILE A 47 -1.82 -7.27 -10.25
C ILE A 47 -0.76 -7.08 -9.17
N SER A 48 -1.09 -6.43 -8.07
CA SER A 48 -0.15 -6.19 -6.97
C SER A 48 0.38 -7.50 -6.36
N GLU A 49 -0.49 -8.49 -6.16
CA GLU A 49 -0.10 -9.82 -5.65
C GLU A 49 0.78 -10.60 -6.63
N ALA A 50 0.51 -10.53 -7.94
CA ALA A 50 1.34 -11.16 -8.97
C ALA A 50 2.75 -10.55 -9.02
N TYR A 51 2.86 -9.23 -8.99
CA TYR A 51 4.15 -8.55 -8.86
C TYR A 51 4.86 -8.95 -7.58
N ALA A 52 4.17 -8.93 -6.43
CA ALA A 52 4.76 -9.34 -5.15
C ALA A 52 5.34 -10.75 -5.21
N LEU A 53 4.63 -11.70 -5.83
CA LEU A 53 5.10 -13.08 -5.96
C LEU A 53 6.38 -13.15 -6.80
N LYS A 54 6.41 -12.49 -7.97
CA LYS A 54 7.61 -12.45 -8.84
C LYS A 54 8.78 -11.72 -8.17
N MET A 55 8.52 -10.64 -7.47
CA MET A 55 9.54 -9.93 -6.68
C MET A 55 10.10 -10.81 -5.56
N ALA A 56 9.24 -11.56 -4.86
CA ALA A 56 9.66 -12.48 -3.81
C ALA A 56 10.50 -13.64 -4.36
N GLU A 57 10.20 -14.14 -5.56
CA GLU A 57 11.03 -15.11 -6.26
C GLU A 57 12.43 -14.55 -6.54
N ALA A 58 12.54 -13.29 -6.99
CA ALA A 58 13.79 -12.65 -7.35
C ALA A 58 14.71 -12.33 -6.15
N CYS A 59 14.16 -12.03 -4.97
CA CYS A 59 14.95 -11.66 -3.77
C CYS A 59 14.90 -12.70 -2.64
N ASN A 60 14.40 -13.88 -2.90
CA ASN A 60 14.15 -14.91 -1.88
C ASN A 60 13.26 -14.40 -0.73
N GLY A 61 12.28 -13.54 -1.02
CA GLY A 61 11.33 -12.97 -0.06
C GLY A 61 10.09 -13.83 0.16
N LEU A 62 9.24 -13.41 1.11
CA LEU A 62 7.87 -13.89 1.29
C LEU A 62 6.85 -12.83 0.86
N VAL A 63 5.59 -13.22 0.74
CA VAL A 63 4.47 -12.33 0.35
C VAL A 63 3.35 -12.44 1.36
N LEU A 64 2.89 -11.30 1.88
CA LEU A 64 1.66 -11.23 2.67
C LEU A 64 0.50 -10.82 1.75
N THR A 65 -0.29 -11.77 1.30
CA THR A 65 -1.49 -11.54 0.44
C THR A 65 -2.74 -11.25 1.26
N GLY A 66 -3.82 -10.82 0.59
CA GLY A 66 -5.14 -10.66 1.21
C GLY A 66 -5.38 -9.27 1.81
N LEU A 67 -4.84 -8.22 1.22
CA LEU A 67 -5.02 -6.82 1.64
C LEU A 67 -5.73 -5.98 0.56
N PRO A 68 -7.01 -6.28 0.22
CA PRO A 68 -7.67 -5.66 -0.94
C PRO A 68 -8.51 -4.43 -0.61
N TYR A 69 -8.74 -4.07 0.67
CA TYR A 69 -9.74 -3.07 1.04
C TYR A 69 -9.11 -1.77 1.51
N PHE A 70 -8.64 -0.96 0.55
CA PHE A 70 -8.08 0.37 0.82
C PHE A 70 -8.87 1.47 0.14
N TYR A 71 -8.38 2.71 0.20
CA TYR A 71 -9.02 3.86 -0.39
C TYR A 71 -8.98 3.77 -1.92
N ALA A 72 -10.15 3.67 -2.54
CA ALA A 72 -10.30 3.50 -3.99
C ALA A 72 -10.36 4.84 -4.76
N GLY A 73 -10.59 5.95 -4.07
CA GLY A 73 -10.60 7.27 -4.68
C GLY A 73 -11.86 7.56 -5.50
N ALA A 74 -11.68 7.99 -6.75
CA ALA A 74 -12.77 8.46 -7.62
C ALA A 74 -13.75 7.36 -8.04
N THR A 75 -13.41 6.08 -7.87
CA THR A 75 -14.21 4.91 -8.23
C THR A 75 -15.28 4.56 -7.19
N ALA A 76 -15.37 5.31 -6.10
CA ALA A 76 -16.36 5.12 -5.04
C ALA A 76 -17.83 5.17 -5.53
N SER A 77 -18.09 5.80 -6.69
CA SER A 77 -19.41 5.81 -7.35
C SER A 77 -19.81 4.46 -7.98
N GLY A 78 -18.84 3.57 -8.23
CA GLY A 78 -19.09 2.26 -8.86
C GLY A 78 -19.72 1.26 -7.88
N ARG A 79 -20.73 0.50 -8.36
CA ARG A 79 -21.33 -0.59 -7.58
C ARG A 79 -20.32 -1.72 -7.43
N GLY A 80 -20.18 -2.22 -6.20
CA GLY A 80 -19.20 -3.26 -5.85
C GLY A 80 -17.85 -2.70 -5.41
N THR A 81 -17.56 -1.41 -5.55
CA THR A 81 -16.42 -0.76 -4.93
C THR A 81 -16.56 -0.81 -3.40
N VAL A 82 -15.55 -1.40 -2.74
CA VAL A 82 -15.49 -1.53 -1.28
C VAL A 82 -14.21 -0.84 -0.81
N GLN A 83 -14.36 0.27 -0.12
CA GLN A 83 -13.22 1.05 0.35
C GLN A 83 -13.33 1.41 1.84
N VAL A 84 -12.18 1.72 2.43
CA VAL A 84 -12.07 2.38 3.72
C VAL A 84 -11.54 3.81 3.52
N SER A 85 -11.65 4.67 4.54
CA SER A 85 -11.02 5.97 4.47
C SER A 85 -9.49 5.85 4.49
N ILE A 86 -8.78 6.88 4.00
CA ILE A 86 -7.31 6.94 4.03
C ILE A 86 -6.79 6.70 5.45
N ARG A 87 -7.40 7.35 6.45
CA ARG A 87 -7.02 7.18 7.87
C ARG A 87 -7.17 5.74 8.35
N GLN A 88 -8.30 5.10 8.08
CA GLN A 88 -8.52 3.71 8.46
C GLN A 88 -7.53 2.76 7.78
N GLY A 89 -7.23 3.01 6.50
CA GLY A 89 -6.23 2.23 5.76
C GLY A 89 -4.81 2.41 6.34
N LEU A 90 -4.44 3.64 6.70
CA LEU A 90 -3.17 3.95 7.35
C LEU A 90 -3.04 3.24 8.69
N ASP A 91 -4.03 3.35 9.58
CA ASP A 91 -4.04 2.69 10.90
C ASP A 91 -3.92 1.17 10.75
N TYR A 92 -4.62 0.59 9.77
CA TYR A 92 -4.60 -0.85 9.51
C TYR A 92 -3.23 -1.31 8.99
N LEU A 93 -2.64 -0.62 8.00
CA LEU A 93 -1.29 -0.96 7.49
C LEU A 93 -0.22 -0.78 8.57
N SER A 94 -0.30 0.27 9.39
CA SER A 94 0.61 0.49 10.51
C SER A 94 0.57 -0.68 11.49
N ALA A 95 -0.63 -1.15 11.86
CA ALA A 95 -0.79 -2.30 12.74
C ALA A 95 -0.15 -3.58 12.16
N ILE A 96 -0.30 -3.80 10.84
CA ILE A 96 0.33 -4.92 10.13
C ILE A 96 1.85 -4.77 10.13
N ALA A 97 2.38 -3.58 9.81
CA ALA A 97 3.81 -3.32 9.75
C ALA A 97 4.50 -3.60 11.09
N HIS A 98 3.92 -3.12 12.19
CA HIS A 98 4.41 -3.39 13.53
C HIS A 98 4.31 -4.87 13.92
N SER A 99 3.24 -5.55 13.49
CA SER A 99 3.11 -7.00 13.72
C SER A 99 4.20 -7.79 12.98
N LEU A 100 4.45 -7.47 11.72
CA LEU A 100 5.52 -8.08 10.93
C LEU A 100 6.91 -7.82 11.55
N LEU A 101 7.17 -6.60 12.02
CA LEU A 101 8.42 -6.27 12.70
C LEU A 101 8.62 -7.11 13.96
N ARG A 102 7.58 -7.26 14.79
CA ARG A 102 7.63 -8.12 16.00
C ARG A 102 7.92 -9.58 15.68
N GLN A 103 7.51 -10.05 14.49
CA GLN A 103 7.80 -11.41 14.03
C GLN A 103 9.21 -11.57 13.43
N GLY A 104 9.95 -10.48 13.20
CA GLY A 104 11.30 -10.51 12.66
C GLY A 104 11.44 -10.06 11.21
N PHE A 105 10.35 -9.71 10.53
CA PHE A 105 10.37 -9.15 9.17
C PHE A 105 10.79 -7.67 9.22
N LYS A 106 12.08 -7.39 9.08
CA LYS A 106 12.61 -6.02 9.07
C LYS A 106 12.58 -5.37 7.69
N ARG A 107 12.78 -6.16 6.62
CA ARG A 107 12.79 -5.65 5.24
C ARG A 107 11.40 -5.78 4.64
N GLN A 108 10.52 -4.83 4.98
CA GLN A 108 9.15 -4.80 4.49
C GLN A 108 9.07 -3.91 3.26
N ILE A 109 8.60 -4.45 2.14
CA ILE A 109 8.42 -3.74 0.87
C ILE A 109 6.92 -3.73 0.55
N TYR A 110 6.30 -2.57 0.70
CA TYR A 110 4.91 -2.35 0.33
C TYR A 110 4.84 -1.97 -1.13
N ILE A 111 3.93 -2.58 -1.87
CA ILE A 111 3.75 -2.28 -3.29
C ILE A 111 2.28 -2.12 -3.61
N SER A 112 1.95 -1.31 -4.61
CA SER A 112 0.59 -1.22 -5.14
C SER A 112 0.61 -0.84 -6.62
N PHE A 113 -0.34 -1.41 -7.36
CA PHE A 113 -0.65 -0.99 -8.74
C PHE A 113 -1.76 0.07 -8.77
N HIS A 114 -2.32 0.42 -7.63
CA HIS A 114 -3.38 1.39 -7.46
C HIS A 114 -2.80 2.80 -7.23
N GLY A 115 -3.13 3.76 -8.10
CA GLY A 115 -2.60 5.12 -8.02
C GLY A 115 -2.81 5.78 -6.65
N PRO A 116 -4.04 5.84 -6.09
CA PRO A 116 -4.32 6.43 -4.79
C PRO A 116 -3.66 5.76 -3.58
N ALA A 117 -3.09 4.56 -3.71
CA ALA A 117 -2.44 3.86 -2.59
C ALA A 117 -1.30 4.66 -1.94
N HIS A 118 -0.65 5.58 -2.69
CA HIS A 118 0.38 6.45 -2.14
C HIS A 118 -0.11 7.30 -0.96
N MET A 119 -1.40 7.64 -0.92
CA MET A 119 -1.99 8.44 0.17
C MET A 119 -2.07 7.68 1.50
N THR A 120 -2.07 6.34 1.44
CA THR A 120 -2.07 5.46 2.61
C THR A 120 -0.66 4.95 2.91
N CYS A 121 0.03 4.43 1.89
CA CYS A 121 1.31 3.76 2.07
C CYS A 121 2.47 4.72 2.38
N SER A 122 2.54 5.88 1.72
CA SER A 122 3.67 6.81 1.92
C SER A 122 3.72 7.40 3.33
N PRO A 123 2.61 7.94 3.91
CA PRO A 123 2.64 8.39 5.29
C PRO A 123 2.87 7.24 6.27
N MET A 124 2.27 6.06 6.05
CA MET A 124 2.50 4.89 6.90
C MET A 124 3.98 4.50 6.98
N VAL A 125 4.69 4.47 5.85
CA VAL A 125 6.14 4.17 5.80
C VAL A 125 6.93 5.20 6.60
N ARG A 126 6.54 6.48 6.52
CA ARG A 126 7.24 7.54 7.25
C ARG A 126 6.98 7.47 8.74
N ASP A 127 5.72 7.35 9.16
CA ASP A 127 5.33 7.23 10.56
C ASP A 127 5.98 5.99 11.20
N PHE A 128 5.96 4.85 10.51
CA PHE A 128 6.60 3.62 10.98
C PHE A 128 8.11 3.81 11.21
N PHE A 129 8.82 4.48 10.30
CA PHE A 129 10.24 4.78 10.49
C PHE A 129 10.46 5.71 11.69
N ASP A 130 9.66 6.75 11.83
CA ASP A 130 9.78 7.70 12.93
C ASP A 130 9.51 7.03 14.29
N GLU A 131 8.64 6.01 14.34
CA GLU A 131 8.32 5.27 15.54
C GLU A 131 9.34 4.17 15.89
N THR A 132 9.93 3.51 14.87
CA THR A 132 10.73 2.29 15.07
C THR A 132 12.21 2.45 14.76
N GLY A 133 12.59 3.44 13.95
CA GLY A 133 13.93 3.58 13.38
C GLY A 133 14.26 2.56 12.28
N VAL A 134 13.34 1.65 11.94
CA VAL A 134 13.53 0.63 10.92
C VAL A 134 13.03 1.12 9.57
N PRO A 135 13.90 1.21 8.54
CA PRO A 135 13.47 1.65 7.22
C PRO A 135 12.67 0.55 6.53
N ILE A 136 11.47 0.91 6.07
CA ILE A 136 10.64 0.12 5.17
C ILE A 136 10.40 0.92 3.89
N LEU A 137 9.94 0.26 2.82
CA LEU A 137 9.82 0.86 1.50
C LEU A 137 8.37 0.77 1.00
N TYR A 138 7.84 1.86 0.42
CA TYR A 138 6.70 1.81 -0.47
C TYR A 138 7.13 2.05 -1.91
N MET A 139 6.72 1.17 -2.81
CA MET A 139 6.96 1.25 -4.24
C MET A 139 5.63 1.33 -5.00
N ASP A 140 5.37 2.45 -5.62
CA ASP A 140 4.26 2.64 -6.55
C ASP A 140 4.60 2.00 -7.90
N LEU A 141 3.98 0.87 -8.21
CA LEU A 141 4.25 0.11 -9.43
C LEU A 141 3.85 0.87 -10.69
N THR A 142 2.79 1.68 -10.63
CA THR A 142 2.35 2.51 -11.77
C THR A 142 3.44 3.53 -12.13
N MET A 143 4.00 4.19 -11.12
CA MET A 143 5.09 5.13 -11.31
C MET A 143 6.38 4.45 -11.77
N GLN A 144 6.67 3.23 -11.29
CA GLN A 144 7.82 2.45 -11.76
C GLN A 144 7.70 2.12 -13.25
N MET A 145 6.53 1.70 -13.70
CA MET A 145 6.27 1.46 -15.12
C MET A 145 6.48 2.72 -15.96
N LEU A 146 5.90 3.84 -15.55
CA LEU A 146 5.99 5.10 -16.27
C LEU A 146 7.42 5.64 -16.36
N LYS A 147 8.23 5.44 -15.34
CA LYS A 147 9.61 5.93 -15.28
C LYS A 147 10.61 5.00 -15.96
N ASN A 148 10.51 3.69 -15.68
CA ASN A 148 11.60 2.75 -15.94
C ASN A 148 11.30 1.74 -17.05
N ALA A 149 10.09 1.78 -17.63
CA ALA A 149 9.66 0.76 -18.59
C ALA A 149 8.80 1.29 -19.74
N LYS A 150 8.90 2.58 -20.05
CA LYS A 150 8.15 3.19 -21.17
C LYS A 150 8.35 2.47 -22.50
N ASP A 151 9.52 1.87 -22.70
CA ASP A 151 9.87 1.10 -23.89
C ASP A 151 9.08 -0.21 -24.02
N LEU A 152 8.55 -0.74 -22.92
CA LEU A 152 7.75 -1.95 -22.89
C LEU A 152 6.26 -1.69 -23.18
N PHE A 153 5.77 -0.49 -22.85
CA PHE A 153 4.37 -0.10 -23.03
C PHE A 153 4.19 0.62 -24.36
N LYS A 154 4.10 -0.16 -25.44
CA LYS A 154 3.93 0.37 -26.79
C LYS A 154 2.49 0.73 -27.14
N SER A 155 1.52 0.22 -26.38
CA SER A 155 0.09 0.43 -26.59
C SER A 155 -0.69 0.24 -25.29
N MET A 156 -1.97 0.67 -25.28
CA MET A 156 -2.91 0.36 -24.17
C MET A 156 -3.15 -1.14 -24.04
N ASP A 157 -3.01 -1.91 -25.12
CA ASP A 157 -3.16 -3.37 -25.07
C ASP A 157 -2.09 -4.00 -24.18
N SER A 158 -0.85 -3.50 -24.21
CA SER A 158 0.21 -3.96 -23.29
C SER A 158 -0.14 -3.73 -21.82
N PHE A 159 -0.80 -2.63 -21.53
CA PHE A 159 -1.28 -2.35 -20.16
C PHE A 159 -2.37 -3.33 -19.73
N HIS A 160 -3.34 -3.61 -20.62
CA HIS A 160 -4.39 -4.60 -20.36
C HIS A 160 -3.83 -6.02 -20.27
N ALA A 161 -2.79 -6.34 -21.04
CA ALA A 161 -2.12 -7.64 -20.96
C ALA A 161 -1.55 -7.90 -19.56
N ILE A 162 -0.98 -6.89 -18.88
CA ILE A 162 -0.51 -7.02 -17.48
C ILE A 162 -1.62 -7.51 -16.57
N THR A 163 -2.83 -6.95 -16.67
CA THR A 163 -3.97 -7.40 -15.87
C THR A 163 -4.24 -8.89 -16.10
N VAL A 164 -4.36 -9.31 -17.36
CA VAL A 164 -4.65 -10.72 -17.70
C VAL A 164 -3.49 -11.64 -17.29
N GLY A 165 -2.24 -11.20 -17.48
CA GLY A 165 -1.04 -11.93 -17.05
C GLY A 165 -0.94 -12.10 -15.54
N ALA A 166 -1.38 -11.10 -14.77
CA ALA A 166 -1.43 -11.19 -13.33
C ALA A 166 -2.39 -12.30 -12.86
N TYR A 167 -3.59 -12.39 -13.47
CA TYR A 167 -4.52 -13.48 -13.18
C TYR A 167 -3.91 -14.85 -13.51
N GLN A 168 -3.13 -14.98 -14.60
CA GLN A 168 -2.41 -16.20 -14.91
C GLN A 168 -1.36 -16.57 -13.86
N ILE A 169 -0.52 -15.62 -13.45
CA ILE A 169 0.49 -15.82 -12.40
C ILE A 169 -0.15 -16.29 -11.09
N MET A 170 -1.32 -15.74 -10.76
CA MET A 170 -2.07 -16.11 -9.54
C MET A 170 -2.93 -17.37 -9.68
N ASN A 171 -2.87 -18.07 -10.83
CA ASN A 171 -3.70 -19.24 -11.17
C ASN A 171 -5.20 -18.96 -11.17
N ARG A 172 -5.60 -17.77 -11.64
CA ARG A 172 -6.96 -17.27 -11.69
C ARG A 172 -7.40 -16.81 -13.08
N LEU A 173 -6.74 -17.28 -14.14
CA LEU A 173 -7.00 -16.82 -15.52
C LEU A 173 -8.48 -16.97 -15.93
N GLU A 174 -9.16 -17.98 -15.44
CA GLU A 174 -10.60 -18.20 -15.75
C GLU A 174 -11.53 -17.16 -15.14
N ASP A 175 -11.07 -16.36 -14.16
CA ASP A 175 -11.84 -15.25 -13.59
C ASP A 175 -11.92 -14.06 -14.55
N VAL A 176 -11.00 -13.97 -15.52
CA VAL A 176 -11.03 -12.91 -16.55
C VAL A 176 -12.13 -13.23 -17.56
N PRO A 177 -13.17 -12.38 -17.68
CA PRO A 177 -14.29 -12.65 -18.58
C PRO A 177 -13.90 -12.52 -20.04
N LEU A 178 -14.60 -13.23 -20.91
CA LEU A 178 -14.61 -12.91 -22.33
C LEU A 178 -15.48 -11.66 -22.54
N THR A 179 -14.96 -10.69 -23.29
CA THR A 179 -15.62 -9.38 -23.46
C THR A 179 -15.38 -8.81 -24.86
N THR A 180 -16.35 -8.06 -25.36
CA THR A 180 -16.17 -7.32 -26.62
C THR A 180 -15.26 -6.12 -26.47
N GLY A 181 -14.93 -5.75 -25.22
CA GLY A 181 -14.14 -4.57 -24.93
C GLY A 181 -14.90 -3.25 -25.13
N TYR A 182 -14.32 -2.18 -24.70
CA TYR A 182 -14.71 -0.82 -25.04
C TYR A 182 -13.54 0.14 -24.80
N TYR A 183 -13.54 1.27 -25.49
CA TYR A 183 -12.52 2.30 -25.32
C TYR A 183 -13.19 3.61 -24.98
N HIS A 184 -12.61 4.36 -24.07
CA HIS A 184 -13.01 5.73 -23.82
C HIS A 184 -12.73 6.56 -25.07
N GLN A 185 -13.77 7.08 -25.65
CA GLN A 185 -13.63 8.06 -26.74
C GLN A 185 -13.37 9.46 -26.20
N ASN A 186 -13.79 9.71 -24.96
CA ASN A 186 -13.67 11.04 -24.36
C ASN A 186 -13.89 10.94 -22.84
N PRO A 187 -12.85 10.93 -22.00
CA PRO A 187 -13.00 10.95 -20.54
C PRO A 187 -13.60 12.29 -20.13
N GLN A 188 -14.92 12.39 -20.10
CA GLN A 188 -15.66 13.62 -19.86
C GLN A 188 -15.67 14.04 -18.40
N THR A 189 -15.44 13.12 -17.51
CA THR A 189 -15.66 13.27 -16.09
C THR A 189 -14.81 14.31 -15.42
N CYS A 190 -13.64 14.59 -15.97
CA CYS A 190 -12.69 15.53 -15.39
C CYS A 190 -12.72 16.92 -16.02
N LYS A 191 -13.56 17.16 -17.00
CA LYS A 191 -13.61 18.47 -17.69
C LYS A 191 -13.77 19.69 -16.79
N PRO A 192 -14.62 19.69 -15.74
CA PRO A 192 -14.76 20.86 -14.88
C PRO A 192 -13.48 21.27 -14.16
N PHE A 193 -12.48 20.39 -14.10
CA PHE A 193 -11.22 20.60 -13.39
C PHE A 193 -9.98 20.21 -14.21
N ASP A 194 -10.11 20.10 -15.54
CA ASP A 194 -8.97 19.84 -16.45
C ASP A 194 -7.84 20.84 -16.22
N ASP A 195 -8.17 22.11 -15.99
CA ASP A 195 -7.20 23.18 -15.74
C ASP A 195 -6.42 22.99 -14.43
N ILE A 196 -6.98 22.31 -13.44
CA ILE A 196 -6.34 22.07 -12.15
C ILE A 196 -5.74 20.66 -12.04
N PHE A 197 -6.11 19.74 -12.94
CA PHE A 197 -5.66 18.36 -12.92
C PHE A 197 -4.13 18.25 -13.06
N GLY A 198 -3.54 19.07 -13.92
CA GLY A 198 -2.09 19.14 -14.09
C GLY A 198 -1.31 19.72 -12.90
N LEU A 199 -2.01 20.37 -11.96
CA LEU A 199 -1.41 20.92 -10.75
C LEU A 199 -1.38 19.90 -9.60
N ALA A 200 -2.24 18.89 -9.66
CA ALA A 200 -2.28 17.85 -8.65
C ALA A 200 -1.14 16.83 -8.84
N TYR A 201 -0.59 16.34 -7.74
CA TYR A 201 0.46 15.30 -7.80
C TYR A 201 -0.03 14.04 -8.50
N GLN A 202 -1.24 13.60 -8.18
CA GLN A 202 -1.98 12.53 -8.83
C GLN A 202 -3.48 12.83 -8.76
N SER A 203 -4.30 12.13 -9.53
CA SER A 203 -5.76 12.30 -9.55
C SER A 203 -6.40 12.24 -8.16
N ALA A 204 -5.87 11.41 -7.26
CA ALA A 204 -6.36 11.30 -5.89
C ALA A 204 -6.16 12.56 -5.04
N ALA A 205 -5.32 13.51 -5.47
CA ALA A 205 -5.15 14.80 -4.81
C ALA A 205 -6.23 15.83 -5.19
N ILE A 206 -7.23 15.41 -5.96
CA ILE A 206 -8.41 16.20 -6.32
C ILE A 206 -9.65 15.44 -5.82
N GLY A 207 -10.55 16.13 -5.13
CA GLY A 207 -11.82 15.53 -4.67
C GLY A 207 -12.84 15.46 -5.80
N TYR A 208 -13.01 14.27 -6.38
CA TYR A 208 -14.04 14.00 -7.39
C TYR A 208 -14.43 12.51 -7.38
N CYS A 209 -15.52 12.17 -8.10
CA CYS A 209 -15.88 10.81 -8.43
C CYS A 209 -16.13 10.69 -9.93
N PHE A 210 -15.85 9.52 -10.51
CA PHE A 210 -16.25 9.21 -11.86
C PHE A 210 -17.78 9.22 -12.00
N GLY A 211 -18.29 9.71 -13.13
CA GLY A 211 -19.73 9.77 -13.39
C GLY A 211 -20.30 8.42 -13.78
N THR A 212 -19.54 7.63 -14.52
CA THR A 212 -19.89 6.26 -14.93
C THR A 212 -18.71 5.31 -14.74
N PRO A 213 -18.94 3.99 -14.63
CA PRO A 213 -17.88 2.99 -14.56
C PRO A 213 -16.92 3.03 -15.76
N GLU A 214 -17.46 3.35 -16.93
CA GLU A 214 -16.70 3.46 -18.18
C GLU A 214 -15.70 4.62 -18.19
N ASP A 215 -15.93 5.63 -17.39
CA ASP A 215 -15.04 6.80 -17.27
C ASP A 215 -13.72 6.47 -16.57
N HIS A 216 -13.67 5.37 -15.83
CA HIS A 216 -12.46 4.99 -15.10
C HIS A 216 -11.43 4.34 -16.03
N MET A 217 -11.83 3.33 -16.81
CA MET A 217 -10.87 2.56 -17.58
C MET A 217 -11.48 1.92 -18.83
N SER A 218 -10.75 1.97 -19.95
CA SER A 218 -11.06 1.19 -21.14
C SER A 218 -10.81 -0.30 -20.90
N THR A 219 -11.48 -1.14 -21.67
CA THR A 219 -11.31 -2.60 -21.61
C THR A 219 -10.98 -3.14 -23.00
N THR A 220 -9.84 -3.83 -23.12
CA THR A 220 -9.46 -4.54 -24.35
C THR A 220 -10.43 -5.67 -24.66
N ALA A 221 -10.77 -5.86 -25.93
CA ALA A 221 -11.58 -6.99 -26.36
C ALA A 221 -10.87 -8.33 -26.10
N ILE A 222 -11.60 -9.25 -25.48
CA ILE A 222 -11.17 -10.63 -25.23
C ILE A 222 -12.28 -11.55 -25.79
N PRO A 223 -12.38 -11.73 -27.13
CA PRO A 223 -13.50 -12.41 -27.76
C PRO A 223 -13.53 -13.91 -27.51
N ASP A 224 -12.37 -14.49 -27.20
CA ASP A 224 -12.21 -15.95 -27.06
C ASP A 224 -11.08 -16.33 -26.09
N LYS A 225 -10.98 -17.61 -25.79
CA LYS A 225 -9.99 -18.16 -24.85
C LYS A 225 -8.57 -18.09 -25.41
N GLU A 226 -8.38 -18.12 -26.72
CA GLU A 226 -7.07 -18.02 -27.37
C GLU A 226 -6.50 -16.61 -27.20
N THR A 227 -7.32 -15.59 -27.44
CA THR A 227 -6.96 -14.18 -27.18
C THR A 227 -6.65 -13.96 -25.71
N ARG A 228 -7.49 -14.50 -24.80
CA ARG A 228 -7.23 -14.41 -23.35
C ARG A 228 -5.89 -15.03 -22.97
N LYS A 229 -5.58 -16.22 -23.50
CA LYS A 229 -4.31 -16.90 -23.22
C LYS A 229 -3.10 -16.13 -23.78
N ARG A 230 -3.20 -15.61 -25.00
CA ARG A 230 -2.16 -14.78 -25.61
C ARG A 230 -1.87 -13.52 -24.77
N LEU A 231 -2.91 -12.80 -24.36
CA LEU A 231 -2.75 -11.63 -23.49
C LEU A 231 -2.15 -12.01 -22.13
N ALA A 232 -2.54 -13.16 -21.59
CA ALA A 232 -1.99 -13.67 -20.34
C ALA A 232 -0.48 -13.94 -20.44
N ASP A 233 -0.04 -14.58 -21.52
CA ASP A 233 1.38 -14.88 -21.74
C ASP A 233 2.19 -13.60 -21.95
N GLU A 234 1.69 -12.67 -22.77
CA GLU A 234 2.31 -11.35 -22.97
C GLU A 234 2.41 -10.56 -21.64
N GLY A 235 1.33 -10.53 -20.88
CA GLY A 235 1.30 -9.81 -19.62
C GLY A 235 2.20 -10.42 -18.54
N GLN A 236 2.28 -11.74 -18.48
CA GLN A 236 3.23 -12.43 -17.60
C GLN A 236 4.68 -12.10 -17.96
N GLU A 237 5.05 -12.14 -19.23
CA GLU A 237 6.39 -11.76 -19.71
C GLU A 237 6.72 -10.30 -19.36
N LEU A 238 5.76 -9.39 -19.51
CA LEU A 238 5.92 -7.98 -19.13
C LEU A 238 6.17 -7.83 -17.61
N ILE A 239 5.40 -8.50 -16.77
CA ILE A 239 5.59 -8.46 -15.31
C ILE A 239 6.98 -9.00 -14.94
N GLU A 240 7.37 -10.15 -15.48
CA GLU A 240 8.68 -10.75 -15.22
C GLU A 240 9.84 -9.86 -15.69
N THR A 241 9.70 -9.24 -16.86
CA THR A 241 10.70 -8.29 -17.39
C THR A 241 10.84 -7.07 -16.49
N LEU A 242 9.73 -6.50 -16.02
CA LEU A 242 9.74 -5.35 -15.11
C LEU A 242 10.38 -5.69 -13.77
N VAL A 243 10.05 -6.84 -13.20
CA VAL A 243 10.65 -7.30 -11.94
C VAL A 243 12.16 -7.50 -12.10
N ASN A 244 12.59 -8.10 -13.19
CA ASN A 244 14.02 -8.32 -13.46
C ASN A 244 14.82 -7.00 -13.60
N ARG A 245 14.18 -5.92 -14.05
CA ARG A 245 14.81 -4.60 -14.13
C ARG A 245 15.00 -3.91 -12.77
N MET A 246 14.32 -4.38 -11.71
CA MET A 246 14.31 -3.71 -10.41
C MET A 246 15.53 -4.02 -9.53
N ASP A 247 16.31 -5.06 -9.84
CA ASP A 247 17.45 -5.53 -9.02
C ASP A 247 17.10 -5.63 -7.52
N LEU A 248 16.11 -6.44 -7.20
CA LEU A 248 15.56 -6.56 -5.86
C LEU A 248 16.57 -7.03 -4.79
N PRO A 249 17.55 -7.91 -5.08
CA PRO A 249 18.61 -8.22 -4.14
C PRO A 249 19.41 -6.98 -3.72
N HIS A 250 19.73 -6.10 -4.69
CA HIS A 250 20.39 -4.84 -4.41
C HIS A 250 19.52 -3.90 -3.58
N ILE A 251 18.23 -3.77 -3.88
CA ILE A 251 17.28 -2.98 -3.07
C ILE A 251 17.26 -3.46 -1.62
N ALA A 252 17.19 -4.76 -1.38
CA ALA A 252 17.22 -5.32 -0.03
C ALA A 252 18.53 -5.00 0.71
N GLU A 253 19.67 -5.04 0.02
CA GLU A 253 20.96 -4.66 0.59
C GLU A 253 21.04 -3.15 0.89
N GLN A 254 20.48 -2.30 0.02
CA GLN A 254 20.39 -0.86 0.28
C GLN A 254 19.51 -0.56 1.50
N MET A 255 18.44 -1.32 1.75
CA MET A 255 17.63 -1.17 2.96
C MET A 255 18.45 -1.49 4.22
N ARG A 256 19.32 -2.52 4.20
CA ARG A 256 20.23 -2.83 5.31
C ARG A 256 21.25 -1.72 5.53
N SER A 257 21.85 -1.23 4.45
CA SER A 257 22.79 -0.10 4.47
C SER A 257 22.16 1.16 5.02
N LEU A 258 20.89 1.44 4.66
CA LEU A 258 20.14 2.58 5.15
C LEU A 258 19.84 2.46 6.67
N GLU A 259 19.54 1.27 7.17
CA GLU A 259 19.38 1.04 8.62
C GLU A 259 20.68 1.39 9.35
N THR A 260 21.83 0.92 8.87
CA THR A 260 23.15 1.23 9.44
C THR A 260 23.46 2.74 9.41
N TYR A 261 23.17 3.40 8.28
CA TYR A 261 23.34 4.84 8.12
C TYR A 261 22.48 5.64 9.11
N ASN A 262 21.21 5.22 9.29
CA ASN A 262 20.31 5.88 10.23
C ASN A 262 20.77 5.72 11.68
N HIS A 263 21.28 4.56 12.08
CA HIS A 263 21.85 4.35 13.41
C HIS A 263 23.06 5.24 13.66
N ALA A 264 23.99 5.34 12.70
CA ALA A 264 25.15 6.23 12.82
C ALA A 264 24.76 7.71 12.91
N ASN A 265 23.71 8.12 12.21
CA ASN A 265 23.17 9.49 12.32
C ASN A 265 22.51 9.74 13.68
N GLU A 266 21.80 8.77 14.23
CA GLU A 266 21.18 8.89 15.55
C GLU A 266 22.22 9.01 16.66
N GLU A 267 23.34 8.29 16.57
CA GLU A 267 24.48 8.44 17.49
C GLU A 267 25.10 9.83 17.40
N LYS A 268 25.25 10.37 16.18
CA LYS A 268 25.84 11.69 15.94
C LYS A 268 24.91 12.86 16.27
N TYR A 269 23.62 12.68 15.98
CA TYR A 269 22.57 13.68 16.14
C TYR A 269 21.38 13.07 16.89
N PRO A 270 21.47 12.89 18.22
CA PRO A 270 20.41 12.28 19.01
C PRO A 270 19.06 13.01 18.81
N GLY A 271 18.03 12.24 18.47
CA GLY A 271 16.68 12.75 18.18
C GLY A 271 16.41 13.11 16.73
N CYS A 272 17.34 12.84 15.80
CA CYS A 272 17.09 13.06 14.37
C CYS A 272 16.09 12.05 13.77
N SER A 273 15.83 10.95 14.45
CA SER A 273 15.00 9.86 13.93
C SER A 273 13.77 9.55 14.78
N ALA A 274 13.28 10.36 15.72
CA ALA A 274 12.24 9.76 16.51
C ALA A 274 11.20 10.69 17.13
N PHE A 275 9.98 10.60 16.66
CA PHE A 275 8.75 10.89 17.39
C PHE A 275 8.74 10.23 18.78
N ARG A 276 9.30 9.05 18.92
CA ARG A 276 9.42 8.30 20.17
C ARG A 276 10.19 9.05 21.26
N LYS A 277 11.29 9.73 20.89
CA LYS A 277 12.07 10.53 21.85
C LYS A 277 11.41 11.84 22.23
N ILE A 278 10.61 12.43 21.34
CA ILE A 278 9.84 13.65 21.66
C ILE A 278 8.80 13.35 22.73
N SER A 279 8.12 12.21 22.69
CA SER A 279 7.20 11.79 23.74
C SER A 279 7.92 11.49 25.05
N GLU A 280 9.09 10.87 25.03
CA GLU A 280 9.94 10.62 26.20
C GLU A 280 10.55 11.91 26.79
N ILE A 281 10.95 12.84 25.93
CA ILE A 281 11.47 14.16 26.33
C ILE A 281 10.35 15.00 26.99
N ASN A 282 9.14 14.98 26.43
CA ASN A 282 8.02 15.70 27.01
C ASN A 282 7.57 15.12 28.36
N HIS A 283 7.73 13.82 28.60
CA HIS A 283 7.49 13.22 29.92
C HIS A 283 8.58 13.55 30.94
N ASN A 284 9.81 13.81 30.50
CA ASN A 284 10.93 14.14 31.40
C ASN A 284 11.12 15.65 31.63
N VAL A 285 10.53 16.50 30.79
CA VAL A 285 10.71 17.99 30.85
C VAL A 285 9.50 18.67 31.49
N MET A 286 8.36 18.03 31.66
CA MET A 286 7.30 18.56 32.51
C MET A 286 7.59 18.15 33.96
N PRO A 287 7.81 19.13 34.88
CA PRO A 287 7.64 18.82 36.28
C PRO A 287 6.24 18.26 36.46
N PRO A 288 6.00 17.38 37.44
CA PRO A 288 4.68 16.86 37.67
C PRO A 288 3.75 18.04 37.94
N ALA A 289 3.06 18.49 36.89
CA ALA A 289 1.89 19.27 37.10
C ALA A 289 0.96 18.34 37.89
N GLU A 290 0.47 18.79 39.05
CA GLU A 290 -0.53 18.07 39.84
C GLU A 290 -1.86 18.01 39.08
N THR A 291 -1.84 17.48 37.84
CA THR A 291 -3.00 17.27 37.00
C THR A 291 -3.08 15.79 36.64
N GLY A 292 -3.99 15.12 37.35
CA GLY A 292 -4.33 13.72 37.03
C GLY A 292 -5.21 13.68 35.78
N PHE A 293 -4.73 13.03 34.71
CA PHE A 293 -5.58 12.65 33.59
C PHE A 293 -6.13 11.25 33.85
N CYS A 294 -7.44 11.11 34.01
CA CYS A 294 -8.12 9.82 33.96
C CYS A 294 -8.72 9.62 32.57
N CYS A 295 -8.16 8.68 31.80
CA CYS A 295 -8.81 8.19 30.60
C CYS A 295 -9.77 7.05 30.97
N PHE A 296 -11.06 7.27 30.79
CA PHE A 296 -12.09 6.24 30.84
C PHE A 296 -12.54 5.88 29.40
N GLY A 297 -12.54 4.61 29.15
CA GLY A 297 -12.91 3.80 28.00
C GLY A 297 -13.85 4.35 26.90
N TRP A 298 -13.46 4.02 25.72
CA TRP A 298 -14.17 3.96 24.43
C TRP A 298 -15.69 4.18 24.45
N ARG A 299 -16.11 5.42 24.20
CA ARG A 299 -17.27 5.79 23.38
C ARG A 299 -17.55 7.31 23.34
N HIS A 300 -16.94 8.12 24.20
CA HIS A 300 -17.05 9.58 24.09
C HIS A 300 -15.77 10.19 24.65
N PHE A 301 -15.06 11.01 23.90
CA PHE A 301 -13.95 11.77 24.40
C PHE A 301 -14.48 12.86 25.36
N LEU A 302 -14.43 12.61 26.65
CA LEU A 302 -14.56 13.61 27.67
C LEU A 302 -13.15 13.92 28.19
N CYS A 303 -12.62 15.07 27.85
CA CYS A 303 -11.39 15.57 28.46
C CYS A 303 -11.77 16.32 29.71
N LEU A 304 -11.54 15.74 30.89
CA LEU A 304 -11.70 16.37 32.16
C LEU A 304 -10.36 16.95 32.63
N SER A 305 -10.21 18.26 32.58
CA SER A 305 -9.07 18.95 33.21
C SER A 305 -9.46 19.33 34.63
N ILE A 306 -8.72 18.82 35.62
CA ILE A 306 -8.90 19.16 37.02
C ILE A 306 -7.84 20.19 37.39
N LEU A 307 -8.26 21.42 37.63
CA LEU A 307 -7.41 22.49 38.16
C LEU A 307 -7.66 22.64 39.65
N ARG A 308 -6.60 22.58 40.45
CA ARG A 308 -6.67 22.87 41.90
C ARG A 308 -6.46 24.36 42.13
N SER A 309 -7.46 25.07 42.56
CA SER A 309 -7.33 26.42 43.08
C SER A 309 -7.75 26.45 44.54
N GLY A 310 -6.79 26.61 45.37
CA GLY A 310 -6.92 26.98 46.79
C GLY A 310 -7.65 25.98 47.69
N GLN A 311 -8.92 25.78 47.64
CA GLN A 311 -9.71 24.91 48.56
C GLN A 311 -10.96 24.29 47.93
N ALA A 312 -11.10 24.33 46.60
CA ALA A 312 -12.25 23.73 45.91
C ALA A 312 -11.84 23.04 44.60
N TRP A 313 -12.52 21.94 44.30
CA TRP A 313 -12.38 21.24 43.01
C TRP A 313 -13.39 21.83 42.03
N ILE A 314 -12.92 22.33 40.87
CA ILE A 314 -13.77 22.80 39.78
C ILE A 314 -13.70 21.82 38.64
N PHE A 315 -14.85 21.28 38.26
CA PHE A 315 -14.99 20.42 37.07
C PHE A 315 -15.39 21.31 35.89
N LEU A 316 -14.52 21.36 34.88
CA LEU A 316 -14.84 22.01 33.60
C LEU A 316 -15.03 20.93 32.52
N THR A 317 -16.24 20.87 31.99
CA THR A 317 -16.60 19.98 30.89
C THR A 317 -16.57 20.79 29.60
N PHE A 318 -15.68 20.42 28.67
CA PHE A 318 -15.67 21.00 27.32
C PHE A 318 -16.38 20.05 26.35
N TYR A 319 -17.43 20.53 25.72
CA TYR A 319 -18.00 19.91 24.55
C TYR A 319 -17.25 20.44 23.31
N LEU A 320 -16.62 19.56 22.53
CA LEU A 320 -16.20 19.88 21.18
C LEU A 320 -17.38 19.52 20.24
N ALA A 321 -17.92 20.56 19.60
CA ALA A 321 -18.91 20.41 18.56
C ALA A 321 -18.28 19.94 17.24
#